data_160e01ccbd5e4ba1c0249e3ade723c23
#
_entry.id   160e01ccbd5e4ba1c0249e3ade723c23
#
_cell.length_a   1.000
_cell.length_b   1.000
_cell.length_c   1.000
_cell.angle_alpha   90.00
_cell.angle_beta   90.00
_cell.angle_gamma   90.00
#
_symmetry.space_group_name_H-M   'P 1'
#
loop_
_entity.id
_entity.type
_entity.pdbx_description
1 polymer ?
#
loop_
_entity_poly.entity_id
_entity_poly.type
_entity_poly.pdbx_seq_one_letter_code
_entity_poly.pdbx_strand_id
1 'polypeptide(L)'
;MDDSYRLPSGGLSARLLLKNSDACRVKVDIYPHMAGLRMCPLQFPEQRAILYCNRSAAKMKLERYRKATKDCTKAIELDDKYLKAYIRRAQSYEATEKYDESLADFKKILELDPDHIEARKAVVRLPPLIEEKNEKLKTEMLGKLKDLGNMILKPFGLSTENFKLEQDPDTKGYKINFNQ
;
A
#
# COMPACT_ATOMS: atom_id res chain seq x y z
N MET A 1 -1.70 -22.32 42.11
CA MET A 1 -2.03 -20.88 42.20
C MET A 1 -0.76 -20.15 41.80
N ASP A 2 -0.67 -19.72 40.56
CA ASP A 2 0.57 -19.22 39.95
C ASP A 2 0.37 -17.74 39.65
N ASP A 3 1.03 -16.88 40.46
CA ASP A 3 0.94 -15.42 40.49
C ASP A 3 1.82 -14.71 39.45
N SER A 4 1.99 -15.27 38.24
CA SER A 4 2.95 -14.80 37.25
C SER A 4 2.44 -13.71 36.28
N TYR A 5 1.26 -13.13 36.48
CA TYR A 5 0.72 -12.05 35.64
C TYR A 5 0.56 -10.70 36.36
N ARG A 6 1.53 -10.36 37.22
CA ARG A 6 1.57 -9.02 37.77
C ARG A 6 2.09 -8.04 36.70
N LEU A 7 1.20 -7.19 36.20
CA LEU A 7 1.57 -6.01 35.42
C LEU A 7 2.57 -5.16 36.24
N PRO A 8 3.67 -4.68 35.66
CA PRO A 8 4.61 -3.84 36.39
C PRO A 8 3.89 -2.58 36.84
N SER A 9 3.90 -2.32 38.12
CA SER A 9 3.32 -1.16 38.85
C SER A 9 4.03 0.17 38.58
N GLY A 10 4.70 0.29 37.41
CA GLY A 10 5.39 1.52 36.98
C GLY A 10 4.50 2.49 36.16
N GLY A 11 3.18 2.46 36.38
CA GLY A 11 2.21 3.12 35.49
C GLY A 11 2.16 4.65 35.55
N LEU A 12 2.70 5.32 36.55
CA LEU A 12 2.61 6.78 36.68
C LEU A 12 3.75 7.54 35.96
N SER A 13 4.97 7.06 35.99
CA SER A 13 6.07 7.70 35.25
C SER A 13 5.98 7.56 33.74
N ALA A 14 5.55 6.40 33.24
CA ALA A 14 5.34 6.19 31.81
C ALA A 14 4.18 7.05 31.26
N ARG A 15 3.15 7.30 32.08
CA ARG A 15 2.00 8.14 31.72
C ARG A 15 2.33 9.64 31.65
N LEU A 16 3.32 10.12 32.42
CA LEU A 16 3.73 11.52 32.42
C LEU A 16 4.65 11.87 31.22
N LEU A 17 5.50 10.95 30.78
CA LEU A 17 6.38 11.13 29.62
C LEU A 17 5.64 11.02 28.28
N LEU A 18 4.43 10.45 28.27
CA LEU A 18 3.59 10.23 27.10
C LEU A 18 2.66 11.40 26.75
N LYS A 19 2.66 12.48 27.53
CA LYS A 19 1.70 13.58 27.37
C LYS A 19 1.96 14.54 26.21
N ASN A 20 3.11 14.48 25.54
CA ASN A 20 3.55 15.54 24.64
C ASN A 20 3.79 15.17 23.16
N SER A 21 3.42 14.00 22.69
CA SER A 21 3.42 13.74 21.24
C SER A 21 2.29 12.80 20.82
N ASP A 22 1.62 13.17 19.74
CA ASP A 22 0.57 12.35 19.11
C ASP A 22 1.06 10.92 18.79
N ALA A 23 2.32 10.77 18.42
CA ALA A 23 2.96 9.48 18.19
C ALA A 23 2.98 8.55 19.42
N CYS A 24 3.10 9.12 20.64
CA CYS A 24 3.02 8.36 21.88
C CYS A 24 1.59 7.93 22.20
N ARG A 25 0.63 8.80 21.95
CA ARG A 25 -0.80 8.51 22.14
C ARG A 25 -1.25 7.35 21.26
N VAL A 26 -0.81 7.35 19.99
CA VAL A 26 -1.13 6.28 19.03
C VAL A 26 -0.42 4.95 19.37
N LYS A 27 0.79 4.98 19.96
CA LYS A 27 1.44 3.75 20.44
C LYS A 27 0.62 3.07 21.55
N VAL A 28 0.01 3.84 22.45
CA VAL A 28 -0.87 3.31 23.50
C VAL A 28 -2.07 2.57 22.90
N ASP A 29 -2.60 3.01 21.75
CA ASP A 29 -3.72 2.37 21.06
C ASP A 29 -3.34 1.03 20.39
N ILE A 30 -2.06 0.82 20.05
CA ILE A 30 -1.60 -0.43 19.42
C ILE A 30 -1.49 -1.58 20.45
N TYR A 31 -1.00 -1.30 21.66
CA TYR A 31 -0.76 -2.33 22.67
C TYR A 31 -1.98 -3.13 23.07
N PRO A 32 -3.16 -2.53 23.34
CA PRO A 32 -4.36 -3.28 23.66
C PRO A 32 -4.78 -4.24 22.55
N HIS A 33 -4.67 -3.81 21.30
CA HIS A 33 -5.01 -4.65 20.14
C HIS A 33 -4.01 -5.79 19.91
N MET A 34 -2.74 -5.59 20.25
CA MET A 34 -1.73 -6.67 20.23
C MET A 34 -1.98 -7.69 21.34
N ALA A 35 -2.29 -7.23 22.55
CA ALA A 35 -2.64 -8.12 23.66
C ALA A 35 -3.94 -8.90 23.35
N GLY A 36 -4.97 -8.21 22.84
CA GLY A 36 -6.22 -8.83 22.42
C GLY A 36 -6.03 -9.94 21.39
N LEU A 37 -5.16 -9.73 20.39
CA LEU A 37 -4.87 -10.76 19.38
C LEU A 37 -4.16 -12.00 19.96
N ARG A 38 -3.36 -11.85 21.02
CA ARG A 38 -2.74 -12.98 21.71
C ARG A 38 -3.74 -13.76 22.56
N MET A 39 -4.67 -13.06 23.19
CA MET A 39 -5.65 -13.64 24.11
C MET A 39 -6.91 -14.13 23.40
N CYS A 40 -7.21 -13.61 22.21
CA CYS A 40 -8.41 -14.00 21.46
C CYS A 40 -8.24 -15.41 20.86
N PRO A 41 -9.04 -16.39 21.26
CA PRO A 41 -8.98 -17.73 20.73
C PRO A 41 -9.20 -17.78 19.22
N LEU A 42 -8.60 -18.77 18.55
CA LEU A 42 -8.71 -18.94 17.08
C LEU A 42 -10.14 -19.21 16.61
N GLN A 43 -10.99 -19.70 17.51
CA GLN A 43 -12.39 -20.01 17.24
C GLN A 43 -13.30 -18.77 17.09
N PHE A 44 -12.76 -17.55 17.30
CA PHE A 44 -13.50 -16.29 17.14
C PHE A 44 -12.89 -15.45 15.99
N PRO A 45 -13.09 -15.84 14.72
CA PRO A 45 -12.48 -15.14 13.58
C PRO A 45 -12.96 -13.68 13.44
N GLU A 46 -14.24 -13.40 13.67
CA GLU A 46 -14.82 -12.06 13.57
C GLU A 46 -14.17 -11.08 14.57
N GLN A 47 -14.03 -11.50 15.84
CA GLN A 47 -13.38 -10.66 16.85
C GLN A 47 -11.90 -10.42 16.51
N ARG A 48 -11.23 -11.41 15.97
CA ARG A 48 -9.85 -11.28 15.50
C ARG A 48 -9.75 -10.33 14.30
N ALA A 49 -10.70 -10.38 13.36
CA ALA A 49 -10.78 -9.44 12.24
C ALA A 49 -10.91 -7.98 12.73
N ILE A 50 -11.77 -7.75 13.73
CA ILE A 50 -11.94 -6.41 14.35
C ILE A 50 -10.64 -5.95 15.00
N LEU A 51 -9.94 -6.80 15.75
CA LEU A 51 -8.67 -6.46 16.40
C LEU A 51 -7.57 -6.15 15.38
N TYR A 52 -7.44 -6.93 14.30
CA TYR A 52 -6.52 -6.62 13.21
C TYR A 52 -6.85 -5.29 12.55
N CYS A 53 -8.11 -5.04 12.24
CA CYS A 53 -8.56 -3.80 11.64
C CYS A 53 -8.29 -2.58 12.54
N ASN A 54 -8.52 -2.68 13.86
CA ASN A 54 -8.22 -1.60 14.80
C ASN A 54 -6.72 -1.36 14.95
N ARG A 55 -5.91 -2.44 14.96
CA ARG A 55 -4.47 -2.31 14.96
C ARG A 55 -3.94 -1.66 13.68
N SER A 56 -4.57 -1.92 12.53
CA SER A 56 -4.22 -1.26 11.27
C SER A 56 -4.45 0.24 11.35
N ALA A 57 -5.59 0.68 11.91
CA ALA A 57 -5.90 2.10 12.08
C ALA A 57 -4.84 2.82 12.94
N ALA A 58 -4.41 2.20 14.03
CA ALA A 58 -3.34 2.75 14.86
C ALA A 58 -2.00 2.81 14.10
N LYS A 59 -1.70 1.82 13.26
CA LYS A 59 -0.50 1.84 12.39
C LYS A 59 -0.58 2.91 11.30
N MET A 60 -1.76 3.16 10.73
CA MET A 60 -1.97 4.26 9.76
C MET A 60 -1.69 5.61 10.38
N LYS A 61 -2.16 5.87 11.61
CA LYS A 61 -1.85 7.09 12.36
C LYS A 61 -0.34 7.28 12.63
N LEU A 62 0.44 6.19 12.64
CA LEU A 62 1.90 6.20 12.75
C LEU A 62 2.59 6.16 11.36
N GLU A 63 1.87 6.41 10.28
CA GLU A 63 2.35 6.37 8.89
C GLU A 63 2.99 5.03 8.49
N ARG A 64 2.73 3.97 9.26
CA ARG A 64 3.24 2.62 8.98
C ARG A 64 2.33 1.86 8.01
N TYR A 65 2.03 2.48 6.87
CA TYR A 65 1.05 2.00 5.88
C TYR A 65 1.30 0.55 5.41
N ARG A 66 2.55 0.17 5.11
CA ARG A 66 2.89 -1.21 4.71
C ARG A 66 2.56 -2.25 5.80
N LYS A 67 2.66 -1.88 7.08
CA LYS A 67 2.28 -2.75 8.21
C LYS A 67 0.78 -2.73 8.45
N ALA A 68 0.11 -1.61 8.19
CA ALA A 68 -1.34 -1.49 8.24
C ALA A 68 -2.01 -2.35 7.17
N THR A 69 -1.50 -2.32 5.93
CA THR A 69 -1.97 -3.17 4.82
C THR A 69 -1.95 -4.66 5.19
N LYS A 70 -0.85 -5.15 5.81
CA LYS A 70 -0.76 -6.55 6.26
C LYS A 70 -1.82 -6.92 7.29
N ASP A 71 -2.14 -5.99 8.21
CA ASP A 71 -3.18 -6.24 9.21
C ASP A 71 -4.58 -6.22 8.58
N CYS A 72 -4.85 -5.29 7.66
CA CYS A 72 -6.10 -5.27 6.92
C CYS A 72 -6.30 -6.55 6.09
N THR A 73 -5.25 -7.06 5.44
CA THR A 73 -5.32 -8.32 4.70
C THR A 73 -5.69 -9.48 5.62
N LYS A 74 -5.08 -9.57 6.81
CA LYS A 74 -5.46 -10.60 7.80
C LYS A 74 -6.89 -10.44 8.31
N ALA A 75 -7.39 -9.21 8.41
CA ALA A 75 -8.79 -8.98 8.79
C ALA A 75 -9.75 -9.47 7.70
N ILE A 76 -9.40 -9.23 6.42
CA ILE A 76 -10.19 -9.67 5.26
C ILE A 76 -10.15 -11.19 5.09
N GLU A 77 -9.00 -11.84 5.35
CA GLU A 77 -8.87 -13.31 5.35
C GLU A 77 -9.78 -13.98 6.40
N LEU A 78 -10.07 -13.29 7.50
CA LEU A 78 -10.94 -13.78 8.57
C LEU A 78 -12.41 -13.42 8.33
N ASP A 79 -12.69 -12.32 7.66
CA ASP A 79 -14.02 -11.83 7.31
C ASP A 79 -13.94 -11.08 5.96
N ASP A 80 -14.33 -11.78 4.89
CA ASP A 80 -14.27 -11.29 3.50
C ASP A 80 -15.30 -10.18 3.20
N LYS A 81 -16.28 -9.97 4.08
CA LYS A 81 -17.28 -8.90 3.99
C LYS A 81 -16.98 -7.71 4.88
N TYR A 82 -15.83 -7.70 5.55
CA TYR A 82 -15.50 -6.64 6.49
C TYR A 82 -15.13 -5.33 5.80
N LEU A 83 -16.12 -4.53 5.46
CA LEU A 83 -16.00 -3.28 4.71
C LEU A 83 -14.92 -2.33 5.25
N LYS A 84 -14.85 -2.15 6.59
CA LYS A 84 -13.86 -1.26 7.21
C LYS A 84 -12.41 -1.68 6.94
N ALA A 85 -12.15 -2.98 6.78
CA ALA A 85 -10.81 -3.47 6.48
C ALA A 85 -10.41 -3.14 5.04
N TYR A 86 -11.33 -3.27 4.08
CA TYR A 86 -11.11 -2.85 2.70
C TYR A 86 -10.84 -1.34 2.59
N ILE A 87 -11.66 -0.50 3.24
CA ILE A 87 -11.48 0.95 3.24
C ILE A 87 -10.08 1.33 3.75
N ARG A 88 -9.66 0.79 4.90
CA ARG A 88 -8.35 1.08 5.49
C ARG A 88 -7.21 0.55 4.64
N ARG A 89 -7.38 -0.60 3.97
CA ARG A 89 -6.39 -1.17 3.07
C ARG A 89 -6.22 -0.29 1.84
N ALA A 90 -7.33 0.11 1.21
CA ALA A 90 -7.34 1.02 0.07
C ALA A 90 -6.64 2.35 0.40
N GLN A 91 -6.98 2.99 1.51
CA GLN A 91 -6.32 4.22 1.98
C GLN A 91 -4.82 4.01 2.25
N SER A 92 -4.42 2.87 2.80
CA SER A 92 -3.01 2.54 3.02
C SER A 92 -2.26 2.30 1.71
N TYR A 93 -2.93 1.75 0.69
CA TYR A 93 -2.39 1.61 -0.65
C TYR A 93 -2.23 2.96 -1.34
N GLU A 94 -3.22 3.87 -1.25
CA GLU A 94 -3.08 5.23 -1.78
C GLU A 94 -1.89 5.97 -1.15
N ALA A 95 -1.74 5.90 0.17
CA ALA A 95 -0.62 6.54 0.88
C ALA A 95 0.76 5.96 0.51
N THR A 96 0.80 4.78 -0.11
CA THR A 96 2.04 4.17 -0.63
C THR A 96 2.11 4.17 -2.15
N GLU A 97 1.27 4.98 -2.81
CA GLU A 97 1.18 5.14 -4.27
C GLU A 97 0.89 3.83 -5.02
N LYS A 98 0.27 2.87 -4.37
CA LYS A 98 -0.20 1.62 -4.96
C LYS A 98 -1.64 1.77 -5.42
N TYR A 99 -1.81 2.58 -6.46
CA TYR A 99 -3.14 3.00 -6.93
C TYR A 99 -3.95 1.85 -7.55
N ASP A 100 -3.28 0.89 -8.20
CA ASP A 100 -3.92 -0.28 -8.81
C ASP A 100 -4.58 -1.16 -7.74
N GLU A 101 -3.83 -1.47 -6.67
CA GLU A 101 -4.33 -2.27 -5.56
C GLU A 101 -5.42 -1.52 -4.78
N SER A 102 -5.27 -0.20 -4.64
CA SER A 102 -6.30 0.65 -4.02
C SER A 102 -7.59 0.64 -4.84
N LEU A 103 -7.50 0.77 -6.17
CA LEU A 103 -8.65 0.73 -7.07
C LEU A 103 -9.39 -0.62 -6.99
N ALA A 104 -8.65 -1.73 -6.89
CA ALA A 104 -9.23 -3.05 -6.72
C ALA A 104 -10.04 -3.15 -5.41
N ASP A 105 -9.49 -2.62 -4.31
CA ASP A 105 -10.20 -2.60 -3.03
C ASP A 105 -11.44 -1.71 -3.07
N PHE A 106 -11.38 -0.52 -3.71
CA PHE A 106 -12.56 0.34 -3.86
C PHE A 106 -13.64 -0.29 -4.74
N LYS A 107 -13.28 -1.02 -5.79
CA LYS A 107 -14.26 -1.81 -6.56
C LYS A 107 -14.92 -2.87 -5.69
N LYS A 108 -14.15 -3.56 -4.84
CA LYS A 108 -14.69 -4.55 -3.91
C LYS A 108 -15.63 -3.93 -2.86
N ILE A 109 -15.32 -2.72 -2.39
CA ILE A 109 -16.21 -1.96 -1.51
C ILE A 109 -17.54 -1.68 -2.20
N LEU A 110 -17.55 -1.30 -3.50
CA LEU A 110 -18.79 -1.05 -4.25
C LEU A 110 -19.60 -2.32 -4.54
N GLU A 111 -18.97 -3.49 -4.57
CA GLU A 111 -19.69 -4.77 -4.63
C GLU A 111 -20.42 -5.07 -3.32
N LEU A 112 -19.84 -4.68 -2.16
CA LEU A 112 -20.41 -4.90 -0.84
C LEU A 112 -21.40 -3.80 -0.45
N ASP A 113 -21.12 -2.56 -0.82
CA ASP A 113 -21.90 -1.36 -0.56
C ASP A 113 -21.87 -0.43 -1.78
N PRO A 114 -22.86 -0.59 -2.70
CA PRO A 114 -22.93 0.22 -3.92
C PRO A 114 -23.09 1.72 -3.67
N ASP A 115 -23.59 2.13 -2.52
CA ASP A 115 -23.86 3.53 -2.18
C ASP A 115 -22.67 4.22 -1.49
N HIS A 116 -21.56 3.54 -1.32
CA HIS A 116 -20.39 4.08 -0.65
C HIS A 116 -19.76 5.25 -1.43
N ILE A 117 -19.97 6.49 -0.94
CA ILE A 117 -19.62 7.73 -1.64
C ILE A 117 -18.11 7.85 -1.91
N GLU A 118 -17.26 7.53 -0.92
CA GLU A 118 -15.80 7.60 -1.08
C GLU A 118 -15.29 6.64 -2.14
N ALA A 119 -15.83 5.40 -2.19
CA ALA A 119 -15.43 4.41 -3.17
C ALA A 119 -15.82 4.82 -4.59
N ARG A 120 -17.03 5.38 -4.79
CA ARG A 120 -17.44 5.94 -6.08
C ARG A 120 -16.50 7.04 -6.56
N LYS A 121 -16.14 7.98 -5.68
CA LYS A 121 -15.18 9.05 -6.00
C LYS A 121 -13.79 8.50 -6.32
N ALA A 122 -13.32 7.51 -5.56
CA ALA A 122 -12.01 6.91 -5.76
C ALA A 122 -11.91 6.16 -7.09
N VAL A 123 -12.95 5.43 -7.49
CA VAL A 123 -12.98 4.70 -8.77
C VAL A 123 -12.89 5.64 -9.98
N VAL A 124 -13.38 6.86 -9.87
CA VAL A 124 -13.25 7.88 -10.94
C VAL A 124 -11.89 8.58 -10.88
N ARG A 125 -11.38 8.85 -9.69
CA ARG A 125 -10.15 9.62 -9.46
C ARG A 125 -8.87 8.82 -9.70
N LEU A 126 -8.86 7.53 -9.34
CA LEU A 126 -7.64 6.71 -9.38
C LEU A 126 -7.14 6.36 -10.78
N PRO A 127 -7.97 6.04 -11.78
CA PRO A 127 -7.51 5.67 -13.11
C PRO A 127 -6.54 6.68 -13.75
N PRO A 128 -6.83 7.99 -13.81
CA PRO A 128 -5.87 8.95 -14.37
C PRO A 128 -4.55 9.03 -13.58
N LEU A 129 -4.58 8.83 -12.26
CA LEU A 129 -3.35 8.78 -11.45
C LEU A 129 -2.51 7.52 -11.75
N ILE A 130 -3.16 6.41 -12.05
CA ILE A 130 -2.50 5.16 -12.47
C ILE A 130 -1.83 5.38 -13.83
N GLU A 131 -2.54 5.97 -14.80
CA GLU A 131 -1.99 6.27 -16.11
C GLU A 131 -0.80 7.23 -16.02
N GLU A 132 -0.91 8.32 -15.28
CA GLU A 132 0.18 9.28 -15.06
C GLU A 132 1.40 8.59 -14.44
N LYS A 133 1.19 7.74 -13.45
CA LYS A 133 2.27 6.99 -12.81
C LYS A 133 2.94 6.00 -13.78
N ASN A 134 2.14 5.29 -14.55
CA ASN A 134 2.63 4.32 -15.52
C ASN A 134 3.45 5.01 -16.63
N GLU A 135 3.01 6.17 -17.13
CA GLU A 135 3.76 6.94 -18.13
C GLU A 135 5.08 7.48 -17.54
N LYS A 136 5.09 7.95 -16.30
CA LYS A 136 6.32 8.35 -15.60
C LYS A 136 7.30 7.18 -15.47
N LEU A 137 6.81 6.02 -15.03
CA LEU A 137 7.63 4.81 -14.91
C LEU A 137 8.17 4.35 -16.26
N LYS A 138 7.34 4.36 -17.31
CA LYS A 138 7.72 4.01 -18.66
C LYS A 138 8.82 4.93 -19.19
N THR A 139 8.67 6.25 -19.00
CA THR A 139 9.67 7.26 -19.43
C THR A 139 10.98 7.08 -18.66
N GLU A 140 10.92 6.84 -17.36
CA GLU A 140 12.11 6.59 -16.54
C GLU A 140 12.83 5.29 -16.94
N MET A 141 12.07 4.22 -17.19
CA MET A 141 12.63 2.94 -17.64
C MET A 141 13.28 3.06 -19.02
N LEU A 142 12.64 3.77 -19.96
CA LEU A 142 13.20 4.04 -21.28
C LEU A 142 14.48 4.89 -21.20
N GLY A 143 14.50 5.89 -20.32
CA GLY A 143 15.70 6.69 -20.06
C GLY A 143 16.86 5.82 -19.56
N LYS A 144 16.62 5.01 -18.53
CA LYS A 144 17.64 4.09 -17.98
C LYS A 144 18.12 3.07 -19.02
N LEU A 145 17.22 2.57 -19.87
CA LEU A 145 17.58 1.64 -20.96
C LEU A 145 18.43 2.33 -22.01
N LYS A 146 18.10 3.59 -22.37
CA LYS A 146 18.89 4.41 -23.28
C LYS A 146 20.28 4.68 -22.72
N ASP A 147 20.39 5.01 -21.43
CA ASP A 147 21.68 5.26 -20.77
C ASP A 147 22.55 3.99 -20.74
N LEU A 148 21.96 2.84 -20.45
CA LEU A 148 22.64 1.55 -20.49
C LEU A 148 23.11 1.22 -21.93
N GLY A 149 22.23 1.43 -22.92
CA GLY A 149 22.56 1.26 -24.34
C GLY A 149 23.74 2.13 -24.75
N ASN A 150 23.71 3.42 -24.38
CA ASN A 150 24.81 4.35 -24.68
C ASN A 150 26.12 3.95 -23.98
N MET A 151 26.07 3.41 -22.76
CA MET A 151 27.26 2.91 -22.05
C MET A 151 27.94 1.79 -22.85
N ILE A 152 27.15 0.88 -23.43
CA ILE A 152 27.68 -0.24 -24.24
C ILE A 152 28.18 0.23 -25.61
N LEU A 153 27.50 1.18 -26.24
CA LEU A 153 27.80 1.65 -27.59
C LEU A 153 28.95 2.68 -27.65
N LYS A 154 29.17 3.43 -26.58
CA LYS A 154 30.18 4.48 -26.47
C LYS A 154 31.60 4.04 -26.86
N PRO A 155 32.11 2.85 -26.47
CA PRO A 155 33.45 2.38 -26.89
C PRO A 155 33.58 2.21 -28.40
N PHE A 156 32.45 2.04 -29.10
CA PHE A 156 32.40 1.88 -30.56
C PHE A 156 32.11 3.19 -31.30
N GLY A 157 32.08 4.33 -30.60
CA GLY A 157 31.72 5.63 -31.16
C GLY A 157 30.26 5.77 -31.58
N LEU A 158 29.41 4.88 -31.10
CA LEU A 158 27.98 4.82 -31.41
C LEU A 158 27.11 5.26 -30.19
N SER A 159 25.89 5.69 -30.49
CA SER A 159 24.89 6.05 -29.47
C SER A 159 23.52 5.45 -29.84
N THR A 160 22.66 5.32 -28.89
CA THR A 160 21.27 4.87 -29.14
C THR A 160 20.50 5.82 -30.07
N GLU A 161 20.97 7.07 -30.25
CA GLU A 161 20.37 8.06 -31.16
C GLU A 161 20.71 7.77 -32.64
N ASN A 162 21.73 6.99 -32.89
CA ASN A 162 22.05 6.51 -34.24
C ASN A 162 21.03 5.48 -34.76
N PHE A 163 20.23 4.93 -33.88
CA PHE A 163 19.19 3.94 -34.21
C PHE A 163 17.81 4.56 -34.14
N LYS A 164 17.15 4.73 -35.26
CA LYS A 164 15.76 5.17 -35.32
C LYS A 164 14.85 3.96 -35.54
N LEU A 165 13.92 3.78 -34.60
CA LEU A 165 12.84 2.80 -34.71
C LEU A 165 11.65 3.49 -35.38
N GLU A 166 11.29 3.02 -36.57
CA GLU A 166 10.07 3.45 -37.29
C GLU A 166 9.10 2.27 -37.31
N GLN A 167 7.87 2.54 -36.84
CA GLN A 167 6.83 1.54 -36.91
C GLN A 167 6.13 1.63 -38.27
N ASP A 168 6.09 0.55 -39.00
CA ASP A 168 5.36 0.43 -40.25
C ASP A 168 3.83 0.48 -39.95
N PRO A 169 3.10 1.45 -40.53
CA PRO A 169 1.69 1.63 -40.24
C PRO A 169 0.82 0.43 -40.70
N ASP A 170 1.25 -0.28 -41.72
CA ASP A 170 0.46 -1.38 -42.31
C ASP A 170 0.69 -2.72 -41.64
N THR A 171 1.98 -3.04 -41.36
CA THR A 171 2.37 -4.34 -40.81
C THR A 171 2.51 -4.31 -39.28
N LYS A 172 2.49 -3.10 -38.64
CA LYS A 172 2.84 -2.86 -37.22
C LYS A 172 4.23 -3.39 -36.84
N GLY A 173 5.04 -3.77 -37.83
CA GLY A 173 6.44 -4.16 -37.66
C GLY A 173 7.32 -2.94 -37.37
N TYR A 174 8.47 -3.18 -36.70
CA TYR A 174 9.46 -2.12 -36.47
C TYR A 174 10.62 -2.24 -37.47
N LYS A 175 10.94 -1.15 -38.16
CA LYS A 175 12.15 -1.01 -38.96
C LYS A 175 13.19 -0.23 -38.16
N ILE A 176 14.42 -0.72 -38.17
CA ILE A 176 15.55 -0.05 -37.54
C ILE A 176 16.34 0.66 -38.62
N ASN A 177 16.34 1.98 -38.61
CA ASN A 177 17.15 2.80 -39.48
C ASN A 177 18.40 3.26 -38.71
N PHE A 178 19.57 3.06 -39.32
CA PHE A 178 20.87 3.48 -38.78
C PHE A 178 21.29 4.78 -39.46
N ASN A 179 21.49 5.82 -38.69
CA ASN A 179 22.04 7.10 -39.14
C ASN A 179 23.43 7.24 -38.54
N GLN A 180 24.43 7.28 -39.43
CA GLN A 180 25.81 7.66 -39.08
C GLN A 180 25.93 9.16 -38.88
#